data_2dd0bc0ec3b8248005873536bba58cc5
#
_entry.id   2dd0bc0ec3b8248005873536bba58cc5
#
_cell.length_a   1.000
_cell.length_b   1.000
_cell.length_c   1.000
_cell.angle_alpha   90.00
_cell.angle_beta   90.00
_cell.angle_gamma   90.00
#
_symmetry.space_group_name_H-M   'P 1'
#
loop_
_entity.id
_entity.type
_entity.pdbx_description
1 polymer ?
#
loop_
_entity_poly.entity_id
_entity_poly.type
_entity_poly.pdbx_seq_one_letter_code
_entity_poly.pdbx_strand_id
1 'polypeptide(L)'
;MPSTILAILLSFLSSSATAQDAPPKPGLAESPGIKVLKGLTVPEFEQEMQMMVQALGVNCGFCHVRNNFAAENNEQKQTSRRMVEMTKLINSQFFPDYVPPEGASKLGKVTCMTCHQGEQKPKTAQ
;
A
#
# COMPACT_ATOMS: atom_id res chain seq x y z
N MET A 1 -18.56 -28.65 73.24
CA MET A 1 -17.72 -27.54 72.67
C MET A 1 -17.75 -27.71 71.18
N PRO A 2 -18.43 -26.86 70.40
CA PRO A 2 -18.50 -26.97 68.93
C PRO A 2 -17.37 -26.20 68.30
N SER A 3 -16.60 -26.86 67.41
CA SER A 3 -15.59 -26.30 66.59
C SER A 3 -16.24 -25.58 65.40
N THR A 4 -15.98 -24.28 65.30
CA THR A 4 -16.44 -23.41 64.21
C THR A 4 -15.47 -23.53 63.06
N ILE A 5 -15.90 -24.10 61.93
CA ILE A 5 -15.13 -24.14 60.67
C ILE A 5 -15.40 -22.84 59.92
N LEU A 6 -14.37 -22.01 59.83
CA LEU A 6 -14.38 -20.76 59.06
C LEU A 6 -14.12 -21.08 57.58
N ALA A 7 -15.18 -21.01 56.77
CA ALA A 7 -15.09 -21.17 55.33
C ALA A 7 -14.60 -19.85 54.68
N ILE A 8 -13.37 -19.85 54.15
CA ILE A 8 -12.81 -18.74 53.39
C ILE A 8 -13.30 -18.89 51.93
N LEU A 9 -14.24 -18.04 51.53
CA LEU A 9 -14.67 -17.89 50.15
C LEU A 9 -13.59 -17.07 49.38
N LEU A 10 -12.77 -17.76 48.61
CA LEU A 10 -11.90 -17.09 47.61
C LEU A 10 -12.77 -16.65 46.43
N SER A 11 -13.06 -15.36 46.35
CA SER A 11 -13.66 -14.74 45.18
C SER A 11 -12.59 -14.61 44.09
N PHE A 12 -12.66 -15.45 43.06
CA PHE A 12 -11.89 -15.27 41.84
C PHE A 12 -12.46 -14.07 41.07
N LEU A 13 -11.77 -12.94 41.10
CA LEU A 13 -12.01 -11.84 40.16
C LEU A 13 -11.52 -12.30 38.80
N SER A 14 -12.44 -12.72 37.95
CA SER A 14 -12.17 -12.91 36.52
C SER A 14 -11.96 -11.53 35.88
N SER A 15 -10.71 -11.13 35.68
CA SER A 15 -10.37 -10.00 34.84
C SER A 15 -10.68 -10.37 33.38
N SER A 16 -11.83 -9.91 32.90
CA SER A 16 -12.14 -9.94 31.47
C SER A 16 -11.19 -8.95 30.78
N ALA A 17 -10.14 -9.46 30.15
CA ALA A 17 -9.32 -8.67 29.25
C ALA A 17 -10.22 -8.23 28.07
N THR A 18 -10.60 -6.96 28.04
CA THR A 18 -11.20 -6.35 26.86
C THR A 18 -10.19 -6.46 25.73
N ALA A 19 -10.52 -7.27 24.71
CA ALA A 19 -9.80 -7.25 23.46
C ALA A 19 -9.82 -5.80 22.95
N GLN A 20 -8.66 -5.13 22.97
CA GLN A 20 -8.50 -3.81 22.37
C GLN A 20 -8.78 -4.00 20.89
N ASP A 21 -9.85 -3.36 20.41
CA ASP A 21 -10.18 -3.31 19.00
C ASP A 21 -8.95 -2.79 18.23
N ALA A 22 -8.36 -3.68 17.43
CA ALA A 22 -7.35 -3.26 16.47
C ALA A 22 -7.97 -2.16 15.60
N PRO A 23 -7.24 -1.09 15.26
CA PRO A 23 -7.77 -0.04 14.41
C PRO A 23 -8.38 -0.66 13.15
N PRO A 24 -9.54 -0.20 12.69
CA PRO A 24 -10.19 -0.76 11.50
C PRO A 24 -9.20 -0.75 10.33
N LYS A 25 -9.06 -1.89 9.66
CA LYS A 25 -8.20 -1.97 8.47
C LYS A 25 -8.68 -0.94 7.45
N PRO A 26 -7.77 -0.13 6.88
CA PRO A 26 -8.14 0.83 5.84
C PRO A 26 -8.91 0.12 4.73
N GLY A 27 -10.00 0.74 4.25
CA GLY A 27 -10.75 0.23 3.10
C GLY A 27 -9.84 0.07 1.87
N LEU A 28 -10.19 -0.87 1.00
CA LEU A 28 -9.48 -1.04 -0.28
C LEU A 28 -9.75 0.16 -1.20
N ALA A 29 -8.74 0.54 -1.98
CA ALA A 29 -8.91 1.53 -3.02
C ALA A 29 -9.73 0.93 -4.17
N GLU A 30 -10.93 1.46 -4.39
CA GLU A 30 -11.85 0.99 -5.43
C GLU A 30 -12.26 2.15 -6.34
N SER A 31 -12.02 1.99 -7.63
CA SER A 31 -12.47 2.92 -8.67
C SER A 31 -12.36 2.20 -10.03
N PRO A 32 -13.27 2.48 -10.98
CA PRO A 32 -13.15 1.95 -12.34
C PRO A 32 -11.82 2.29 -13.03
N GLY A 33 -11.17 3.37 -12.60
CA GLY A 33 -9.85 3.78 -13.10
C GLY A 33 -8.67 2.99 -12.52
N ILE A 34 -8.85 2.21 -11.45
CA ILE A 34 -7.79 1.40 -10.84
C ILE A 34 -7.71 0.05 -11.55
N LYS A 35 -6.78 -0.10 -12.48
CA LYS A 35 -6.63 -1.33 -13.30
C LYS A 35 -5.44 -2.19 -12.86
N VAL A 36 -4.32 -1.57 -12.52
CA VAL A 36 -3.05 -2.28 -12.27
C VAL A 36 -2.58 -2.27 -10.81
N LEU A 37 -3.16 -1.40 -9.96
CA LEU A 37 -2.84 -1.29 -8.53
C LEU A 37 -3.99 -1.79 -7.65
N LYS A 38 -4.64 -2.87 -8.07
CA LYS A 38 -5.75 -3.49 -7.33
C LYS A 38 -5.27 -4.13 -6.04
N GLY A 39 -6.13 -4.12 -5.02
CA GLY A 39 -5.87 -4.78 -3.75
C GLY A 39 -5.03 -3.96 -2.76
N LEU A 40 -4.65 -2.73 -3.12
CA LEU A 40 -4.03 -1.79 -2.19
C LEU A 40 -5.11 -1.11 -1.33
N THR A 41 -4.79 -0.82 -0.09
CA THR A 41 -5.61 0.07 0.74
C THR A 41 -5.53 1.51 0.19
N VAL A 42 -6.48 2.36 0.57
CA VAL A 42 -6.48 3.77 0.11
C VAL A 42 -5.16 4.47 0.44
N PRO A 43 -4.61 4.39 1.67
CA PRO A 43 -3.31 5.01 1.96
C PRO A 43 -2.16 4.46 1.12
N GLU A 44 -2.10 3.15 0.90
CA GLU A 44 -1.06 2.52 0.06
C GLU A 44 -1.16 2.97 -1.39
N PHE A 45 -2.39 3.07 -1.92
CA PHE A 45 -2.63 3.56 -3.27
C PHE A 45 -2.20 5.02 -3.44
N GLU A 46 -2.55 5.89 -2.50
CA GLU A 46 -2.13 7.29 -2.51
C GLU A 46 -0.60 7.42 -2.41
N GLN A 47 0.02 6.60 -1.57
CA GLN A 47 1.48 6.53 -1.46
C GLN A 47 2.14 6.12 -2.78
N GLU A 48 1.62 5.11 -3.48
CA GLU A 48 2.14 4.74 -4.81
C GLU A 48 2.02 5.89 -5.81
N MET A 49 0.92 6.66 -5.81
CA MET A 49 0.79 7.85 -6.65
C MET A 49 1.86 8.89 -6.32
N GLN A 50 2.14 9.15 -5.05
CA GLN A 50 3.20 10.07 -4.63
C GLN A 50 4.59 9.58 -5.06
N MET A 51 4.88 8.29 -4.89
CA MET A 51 6.15 7.71 -5.32
C MET A 51 6.33 7.78 -6.84
N MET A 52 5.26 7.63 -7.63
CA MET A 52 5.30 7.78 -9.08
C MET A 52 5.63 9.23 -9.51
N VAL A 53 4.98 10.23 -8.91
CA VAL A 53 5.28 11.63 -9.24
C VAL A 53 6.69 12.03 -8.87
N GLN A 54 7.21 11.53 -7.75
CA GLN A 54 8.60 11.75 -7.33
C GLN A 54 9.59 11.07 -8.29
N ALA A 55 9.31 9.81 -8.66
CA ALA A 55 10.18 9.06 -9.55
C ALA A 55 10.28 9.64 -10.96
N LEU A 56 9.22 10.27 -11.43
CA LEU A 56 9.14 10.87 -12.77
C LEU A 56 9.44 12.38 -12.80
N GLY A 57 9.53 13.03 -11.62
CA GLY A 57 9.71 14.47 -11.54
C GLY A 57 8.53 15.27 -12.10
N VAL A 58 7.29 14.77 -11.95
CA VAL A 58 6.08 15.36 -12.52
C VAL A 58 5.07 15.69 -11.43
N ASN A 59 3.90 16.19 -11.80
CA ASN A 59 2.74 16.38 -10.91
C ASN A 59 1.55 15.50 -11.32
N CYS A 60 0.51 15.47 -10.51
CA CYS A 60 -0.69 14.64 -10.75
C CYS A 60 -1.36 14.91 -12.09
N GLY A 61 -1.36 16.16 -12.56
CA GLY A 61 -1.94 16.59 -13.84
C GLY A 61 -1.21 16.04 -15.08
N PHE A 62 -0.02 15.47 -14.92
CA PHE A 62 0.69 14.82 -16.01
C PHE A 62 -0.05 13.55 -16.48
N CYS A 63 -0.61 12.78 -15.55
CA CYS A 63 -1.33 11.53 -15.83
C CYS A 63 -2.84 11.64 -15.65
N HIS A 64 -3.33 12.61 -14.89
CA HIS A 64 -4.75 12.71 -14.52
C HIS A 64 -5.39 13.99 -15.04
N VAL A 65 -6.63 13.88 -15.48
CA VAL A 65 -7.49 15.03 -15.78
C VAL A 65 -7.95 15.67 -14.47
N ARG A 66 -7.80 16.97 -14.32
CA ARG A 66 -8.25 17.70 -13.13
C ARG A 66 -9.75 17.46 -12.90
N ASN A 67 -10.11 17.17 -11.65
CA ASN A 67 -11.47 16.85 -11.21
C ASN A 67 -12.08 15.57 -11.82
N ASN A 68 -11.29 14.79 -12.58
CA ASN A 68 -11.72 13.48 -13.09
C ASN A 68 -10.52 12.51 -13.15
N PHE A 69 -10.06 12.08 -12.00
CA PHE A 69 -8.91 11.16 -11.89
C PHE A 69 -9.16 9.79 -12.54
N ALA A 70 -10.43 9.40 -12.72
CA ALA A 70 -10.79 8.15 -13.37
C ALA A 70 -10.76 8.23 -14.91
N ALA A 71 -10.69 9.43 -15.51
CA ALA A 71 -10.66 9.59 -16.96
C ALA A 71 -9.56 8.75 -17.62
N GLU A 72 -9.88 8.16 -18.77
CA GLU A 72 -9.03 7.20 -19.48
C GLU A 72 -8.36 7.78 -20.73
N ASN A 73 -8.63 9.01 -21.07
CA ASN A 73 -8.17 9.68 -22.28
C ASN A 73 -6.76 10.31 -22.16
N ASN A 74 -5.97 9.90 -21.18
CA ASN A 74 -4.61 10.40 -20.97
C ASN A 74 -3.58 9.30 -21.33
N GLU A 75 -2.73 9.59 -22.33
CA GLU A 75 -1.71 8.66 -22.83
C GLU A 75 -0.63 8.34 -21.79
N GLN A 76 -0.23 9.33 -20.99
CA GLN A 76 0.76 9.16 -19.93
C GLN A 76 0.24 8.20 -18.85
N LYS A 77 -1.05 8.25 -18.56
CA LYS A 77 -1.71 7.31 -17.66
C LYS A 77 -1.67 5.87 -18.20
N GLN A 78 -1.91 5.69 -19.49
CA GLN A 78 -1.81 4.37 -20.13
C GLN A 78 -0.37 3.86 -20.14
N THR A 79 0.59 4.73 -20.42
CA THR A 79 2.02 4.40 -20.36
C THR A 79 2.44 4.01 -18.96
N SER A 80 2.02 4.75 -17.93
CA SER A 80 2.32 4.43 -16.52
C SER A 80 1.78 3.06 -16.12
N ARG A 81 0.60 2.67 -16.60
CA ARG A 81 0.07 1.31 -16.36
C ARG A 81 0.98 0.23 -16.92
N ARG A 82 1.43 0.39 -18.17
CA ARG A 82 2.38 -0.56 -18.78
C ARG A 82 3.69 -0.65 -18.00
N MET A 83 4.18 0.49 -17.47
CA MET A 83 5.38 0.51 -16.62
C MET A 83 5.14 -0.22 -15.28
N VAL A 84 3.98 -0.04 -14.67
CA VAL A 84 3.60 -0.80 -13.45
C VAL A 84 3.56 -2.30 -13.72
N GLU A 85 2.95 -2.73 -14.81
CA GLU A 85 2.91 -4.15 -15.20
C GLU A 85 4.31 -4.71 -15.42
N MET A 86 5.17 -4.00 -16.14
CA MET A 86 6.57 -4.38 -16.34
C MET A 86 7.31 -4.49 -15.00
N THR A 87 7.16 -3.51 -14.13
CA THR A 87 7.80 -3.51 -12.80
C THR A 87 7.34 -4.70 -11.96
N LYS A 88 6.06 -5.00 -11.95
CA LYS A 88 5.50 -6.18 -11.28
C LYS A 88 6.05 -7.48 -11.85
N LEU A 89 6.18 -7.58 -13.17
CA LEU A 89 6.74 -8.75 -13.83
C LEU A 89 8.20 -8.98 -13.42
N ILE A 90 9.02 -7.93 -13.43
CA ILE A 90 10.41 -8.00 -12.97
C ILE A 90 10.46 -8.48 -11.52
N ASN A 91 9.68 -7.88 -10.64
CA ASN A 91 9.69 -8.24 -9.23
C ASN A 91 9.23 -9.69 -9.00
N SER A 92 8.17 -10.14 -9.67
CA SER A 92 7.67 -11.51 -9.52
C SER A 92 8.64 -12.57 -10.04
N GLN A 93 9.41 -12.28 -11.08
CA GLN A 93 10.35 -13.22 -11.65
C GLN A 93 11.71 -13.25 -10.95
N PHE A 94 12.22 -12.08 -10.57
CA PHE A 94 13.60 -11.96 -10.08
C PHE A 94 13.72 -11.69 -8.57
N PHE A 95 12.63 -11.27 -7.94
CA PHE A 95 12.60 -10.96 -6.50
C PHE A 95 11.33 -11.51 -5.83
N PRO A 96 10.96 -12.80 -6.05
CA PRO A 96 9.68 -13.35 -5.59
C PRO A 96 9.53 -13.34 -4.06
N ASP A 97 10.64 -13.46 -3.35
CA ASP A 97 10.67 -13.53 -1.89
C ASP A 97 10.84 -12.16 -1.21
N TYR A 98 10.91 -11.08 -2.00
CA TYR A 98 11.08 -9.74 -1.44
C TYR A 98 9.77 -9.22 -0.87
N VAL A 99 9.76 -8.93 0.42
CA VAL A 99 8.65 -8.29 1.13
C VAL A 99 8.99 -6.81 1.35
N PRO A 100 8.24 -5.88 0.75
CA PRO A 100 8.47 -4.46 0.96
C PRO A 100 8.27 -4.09 2.44
N PRO A 101 9.20 -3.34 3.05
CA PRO A 101 9.00 -2.83 4.40
C PRO A 101 7.84 -1.82 4.44
N GLU A 102 7.39 -1.51 5.65
CA GLU A 102 6.37 -0.49 5.84
C GLU A 102 6.85 0.85 5.27
N GLY A 103 5.94 1.57 4.59
CA GLY A 103 6.26 2.83 3.93
C GLY A 103 7.03 2.72 2.61
N ALA A 104 7.41 1.52 2.17
CA ALA A 104 8.00 1.32 0.85
C ALA A 104 6.93 1.06 -0.23
N SER A 105 7.34 1.17 -1.49
CA SER A 105 6.47 0.86 -2.62
C SER A 105 5.98 -0.59 -2.58
N LYS A 106 4.69 -0.79 -2.80
CA LYS A 106 4.07 -2.12 -2.90
C LYS A 106 4.34 -2.82 -4.23
N LEU A 107 4.98 -2.13 -5.16
CA LEU A 107 5.43 -2.75 -6.42
C LEU A 107 6.53 -3.80 -6.21
N GLY A 108 7.34 -3.65 -5.17
CA GLY A 108 8.40 -4.59 -4.82
C GLY A 108 9.78 -3.95 -4.70
N LYS A 109 10.83 -4.72 -4.93
CA LYS A 109 12.23 -4.28 -4.83
C LYS A 109 12.61 -3.29 -5.93
N VAL A 110 12.21 -3.58 -7.16
CA VAL A 110 12.33 -2.66 -8.30
C VAL A 110 11.10 -1.76 -8.32
N THR A 111 11.31 -0.46 -8.41
CA THR A 111 10.25 0.57 -8.41
C THR A 111 10.46 1.54 -9.57
N CYS A 112 9.53 2.47 -9.77
CA CYS A 112 9.68 3.53 -10.76
C CYS A 112 10.98 4.33 -10.55
N MET A 113 11.33 4.62 -9.29
CA MET A 113 12.53 5.35 -8.93
C MET A 113 13.83 4.63 -9.35
N THR A 114 13.82 3.29 -9.38
CA THR A 114 15.00 2.49 -9.77
C THR A 114 15.53 2.87 -11.16
N CYS A 115 14.61 3.18 -12.09
CA CYS A 115 14.96 3.52 -13.46
C CYS A 115 14.87 5.02 -13.76
N HIS A 116 13.85 5.70 -13.23
CA HIS A 116 13.54 7.09 -13.62
C HIS A 116 14.31 8.15 -12.83
N GLN A 117 14.60 7.94 -11.54
CA GLN A 117 15.46 8.79 -10.71
C GLN A 117 15.09 10.30 -10.75
N GLY A 118 13.80 10.63 -10.80
CA GLY A 118 13.28 11.98 -10.84
C GLY A 118 13.08 12.54 -12.27
N GLU A 119 13.20 11.70 -13.30
CA GLU A 119 13.05 12.12 -14.70
C GLU A 119 12.01 11.27 -15.45
N GLN A 120 11.25 11.91 -16.36
CA GLN A 120 10.23 11.21 -17.16
C GLN A 120 10.81 10.10 -18.05
N LYS A 121 12.04 10.27 -18.51
CA LYS A 121 12.77 9.27 -19.28
C LYS A 121 13.89 8.71 -18.43
N PRO A 122 14.01 7.37 -18.30
CA PRO A 122 15.13 6.77 -17.62
C PRO A 122 16.46 7.24 -18.23
N LYS A 123 17.46 7.48 -17.37
CA LYS A 123 18.83 7.72 -17.85
C LYS A 123 19.34 6.42 -18.45
N THR A 124 19.62 6.43 -19.74
CA THR A 124 20.33 5.35 -20.41
C THR A 124 21.82 5.61 -20.30
N ALA A 125 22.61 4.57 -20.00
CA ALA A 125 24.05 4.65 -20.12
C ALA A 125 24.41 4.97 -21.59
N GLN A 126 25.17 6.02 -21.81
CA GLN A 126 25.74 6.34 -23.12
C GLN A 126 27.03 5.57 -23.31
#